data_a1fcb252b6048f87c2a5100e76237bf4
#
_entry.id   a1fcb252b6048f87c2a5100e76237bf4
#
_cell.length_a   1.000
_cell.length_b   1.000
_cell.length_c   1.000
_cell.angle_alpha   90.00
_cell.angle_beta   90.00
_cell.angle_gamma   90.00
#
_symmetry.space_group_name_H-M   'P 1'
#
loop_
_entity.id
_entity.type
_entity.pdbx_description
1 polymer ?
#
loop_
_entity_poly.entity_id
_entity_poly.type
_entity_poly.pdbx_seq_one_letter_code
_entity_poly.pdbx_strand_id
1 'polypeptide(L)'
;GRVQAMAAKDLEDRDNLTFTKKQLDYVEQNFKNPAVVEYLVDQIVTAYVKDSGVDHLAEVAPVYSAKVTDPAKKAKFDELCAKWARIAVGQPSPSFKYLDINGKEVSLADLAGKYVYIDTWATWCGPCRGELPHLKTLEEKYGKKNIYFVSISCDRDKAAWEKMVKEDKLGGIQL
;
A
#
# COMPACT_ATOMS: atom_id res chain seq x y z
N GLY A 1 -5.46 -20.79 3.29
CA GLY A 1 -6.11 -22.03 3.58
C GLY A 1 -7.32 -21.91 4.52
N ARG A 2 -7.43 -22.81 5.49
CA ARG A 2 -8.63 -22.92 6.36
C ARG A 2 -8.85 -21.70 7.28
N VAL A 3 -7.76 -21.09 7.75
CA VAL A 3 -7.82 -19.87 8.59
C VAL A 3 -8.40 -18.69 7.80
N GLN A 4 -7.98 -18.54 6.54
CA GLN A 4 -8.50 -17.50 5.66
C GLN A 4 -9.97 -17.71 5.28
N ALA A 5 -10.39 -18.97 5.04
CA ALA A 5 -11.75 -19.29 4.67
C ALA A 5 -12.78 -19.06 5.80
N MET A 6 -12.40 -19.28 7.07
CA MET A 6 -13.30 -19.04 8.21
C MET A 6 -13.47 -17.55 8.52
N ALA A 7 -12.42 -16.75 8.34
CA ALA A 7 -12.50 -15.29 8.50
C ALA A 7 -13.20 -14.61 7.31
N ALA A 8 -13.21 -15.20 6.13
CA ALA A 8 -13.84 -14.66 4.93
C ALA A 8 -15.39 -14.57 5.01
N LYS A 9 -16.02 -15.30 5.93
CA LYS A 9 -17.48 -15.30 6.09
C LYS A 9 -18.05 -13.97 6.66
N ASP A 10 -17.16 -13.15 7.26
CA ASP A 10 -17.51 -11.87 7.87
C ASP A 10 -17.00 -10.66 7.04
N LEU A 11 -16.73 -10.85 5.74
CA LEU A 11 -16.16 -9.85 4.82
C LEU A 11 -17.10 -8.71 4.42
N GLU A 12 -18.25 -8.53 5.07
CA GLU A 12 -19.06 -7.32 4.91
C GLU A 12 -18.35 -6.07 5.50
N ASP A 13 -17.55 -6.26 6.54
CA ASP A 13 -16.63 -5.23 7.03
C ASP A 13 -15.24 -5.44 6.39
N ARG A 14 -14.91 -4.64 5.40
CA ARG A 14 -13.59 -4.62 4.73
C ARG A 14 -12.46 -4.07 5.64
N ASP A 15 -12.59 -4.22 6.95
CA ASP A 15 -11.57 -3.85 7.91
C ASP A 15 -10.55 -4.97 8.05
N ASN A 16 -9.39 -4.76 7.42
CA ASN A 16 -8.27 -5.69 7.46
C ASN A 16 -7.78 -5.98 8.90
N LEU A 17 -7.95 -5.05 9.81
CA LEU A 17 -7.61 -5.23 11.23
C LEU A 17 -8.54 -6.25 11.91
N THR A 18 -9.84 -6.10 11.76
CA THR A 18 -10.84 -7.04 12.31
C THR A 18 -10.63 -8.45 11.75
N PHE A 19 -10.37 -8.55 10.45
CA PHE A 19 -10.06 -9.82 9.80
C PHE A 19 -8.79 -10.46 10.39
N THR A 20 -7.72 -9.69 10.55
CA THR A 20 -6.45 -10.13 11.14
C THR A 20 -6.64 -10.62 12.58
N LYS A 21 -7.38 -9.88 13.41
CA LYS A 21 -7.68 -10.28 14.80
C LYS A 21 -8.42 -11.62 14.84
N LYS A 22 -9.44 -11.82 14.03
CA LYS A 22 -10.18 -13.09 13.92
C LYS A 22 -9.28 -14.25 13.49
N GLN A 23 -8.32 -14.00 12.59
CA GLN A 23 -7.33 -15.01 12.22
C GLN A 23 -6.43 -15.39 13.42
N LEU A 24 -5.95 -14.41 14.17
CA LEU A 24 -5.11 -14.63 15.36
C LEU A 24 -5.88 -15.40 16.45
N ASP A 25 -7.12 -15.01 16.73
CA ASP A 25 -7.99 -15.73 17.68
C ASP A 25 -8.20 -17.19 17.26
N TYR A 26 -8.44 -17.42 15.98
CA TYR A 26 -8.57 -18.78 15.45
C TYR A 26 -7.30 -19.60 15.63
N VAL A 27 -6.12 -19.01 15.41
CA VAL A 27 -4.84 -19.66 15.63
C VAL A 27 -4.68 -20.06 17.09
N GLU A 28 -4.96 -19.15 18.02
CA GLU A 28 -4.82 -19.42 19.46
C GLU A 28 -5.75 -20.53 19.95
N GLN A 29 -6.98 -20.58 19.46
CA GLN A 29 -7.99 -21.57 19.86
C GLN A 29 -7.70 -22.96 19.28
N ASN A 30 -7.17 -23.07 18.07
CA ASN A 30 -7.14 -24.33 17.31
C ASN A 30 -5.74 -24.96 17.18
N PHE A 31 -4.67 -24.23 17.48
CA PHE A 31 -3.30 -24.76 17.35
C PHE A 31 -2.58 -24.74 18.69
N LYS A 32 -1.99 -25.89 19.07
CA LYS A 32 -1.25 -26.06 20.35
C LYS A 32 0.25 -26.22 20.17
N ASN A 33 0.70 -26.56 18.95
CA ASN A 33 2.13 -26.71 18.68
C ASN A 33 2.78 -25.30 18.57
N PRO A 34 3.76 -24.96 19.45
CA PRO A 34 4.36 -23.62 19.46
C PRO A 34 4.98 -23.18 18.13
N ALA A 35 5.65 -24.10 17.42
CA ALA A 35 6.29 -23.78 16.14
C ALA A 35 5.25 -23.49 15.05
N VAL A 36 4.10 -24.16 15.07
CA VAL A 36 3.00 -23.87 14.14
C VAL A 36 2.35 -22.54 14.47
N VAL A 37 2.11 -22.26 15.75
CA VAL A 37 1.55 -20.99 16.21
C VAL A 37 2.47 -19.84 15.84
N GLU A 38 3.77 -19.94 16.13
CA GLU A 38 4.77 -18.95 15.75
C GLU A 38 4.77 -18.68 14.25
N TYR A 39 4.78 -19.73 13.42
CA TYR A 39 4.74 -19.60 11.97
C TYR A 39 3.48 -18.87 11.49
N LEU A 40 2.31 -19.28 11.97
CA LEU A 40 1.04 -18.68 11.54
C LEU A 40 0.91 -17.22 12.00
N VAL A 41 1.28 -16.91 13.23
CA VAL A 41 1.26 -15.53 13.76
C VAL A 41 2.22 -14.64 12.97
N ASP A 42 3.44 -15.10 12.68
CA ASP A 42 4.40 -14.38 11.86
C ASP A 42 3.83 -14.08 10.47
N GLN A 43 3.22 -15.06 9.79
CA GLN A 43 2.62 -14.86 8.48
C GLN A 43 1.44 -13.87 8.51
N ILE A 44 0.53 -14.02 9.48
CA ILE A 44 -0.68 -13.20 9.58
C ILE A 44 -0.31 -11.73 9.86
N VAL A 45 0.52 -11.48 10.89
CA VAL A 45 0.84 -10.10 11.29
C VAL A 45 1.77 -9.42 10.28
N THR A 46 2.71 -10.17 9.69
CA THR A 46 3.56 -9.63 8.61
C THR A 46 2.75 -9.28 7.36
N ALA A 47 1.75 -10.09 6.99
CA ALA A 47 0.85 -9.77 5.89
C ALA A 47 0.02 -8.52 6.19
N TYR A 48 -0.51 -8.41 7.41
CA TYR A 48 -1.24 -7.21 7.86
C TYR A 48 -0.41 -5.94 7.67
N VAL A 49 0.85 -5.92 8.15
CA VAL A 49 1.72 -4.74 8.01
C VAL A 49 2.03 -4.44 6.54
N LYS A 50 2.20 -5.45 5.70
CA LYS A 50 2.43 -5.25 4.24
C LYS A 50 1.24 -4.61 3.54
N ASP A 51 0.03 -4.94 3.96
CA ASP A 51 -1.19 -4.50 3.28
C ASP A 51 -1.76 -3.20 3.88
N SER A 52 -1.58 -2.97 5.20
CA SER A 52 -2.22 -1.89 5.95
C SER A 52 -1.25 -0.93 6.64
N GLY A 53 0.05 -1.20 6.58
CA GLY A 53 1.04 -0.36 7.27
C GLY A 53 1.06 -0.56 8.79
N VAL A 54 1.40 0.51 9.51
CA VAL A 54 1.64 0.46 10.97
C VAL A 54 0.60 1.23 11.81
N ASP A 55 -0.40 1.83 11.21
CA ASP A 55 -1.32 2.75 11.91
C ASP A 55 -2.08 2.09 13.07
N HIS A 56 -2.41 0.81 12.95
CA HIS A 56 -3.05 0.02 14.01
C HIS A 56 -2.15 -1.11 14.53
N LEU A 57 -0.86 -1.01 14.35
CA LEU A 57 0.10 -2.04 14.74
C LEU A 57 0.01 -2.37 16.24
N ALA A 58 -0.23 -1.37 17.09
CA ALA A 58 -0.37 -1.55 18.53
C ALA A 58 -1.42 -2.58 18.96
N GLU A 59 -2.39 -2.87 18.08
CA GLU A 59 -3.48 -3.81 18.36
C GLU A 59 -3.11 -5.27 18.06
N VAL A 60 -2.11 -5.52 17.22
CA VAL A 60 -1.66 -6.87 16.82
C VAL A 60 -0.23 -7.20 17.27
N ALA A 61 0.61 -6.19 17.49
CA ALA A 61 2.00 -6.36 17.91
C ALA A 61 2.18 -7.12 19.24
N PRO A 62 1.30 -6.98 20.25
CA PRO A 62 1.43 -7.76 21.49
C PRO A 62 1.35 -9.27 21.23
N VAL A 63 0.45 -9.72 20.36
CA VAL A 63 0.32 -11.13 19.98
C VAL A 63 1.57 -11.60 19.24
N TYR A 64 2.09 -10.79 18.30
CA TYR A 64 3.32 -11.07 17.59
C TYR A 64 4.49 -11.24 18.56
N SER A 65 4.70 -10.28 19.45
CA SER A 65 5.81 -10.28 20.41
C SER A 65 5.77 -11.46 21.38
N ALA A 66 4.57 -11.89 21.77
CA ALA A 66 4.37 -13.01 22.68
C ALA A 66 4.57 -14.39 22.03
N LYS A 67 4.25 -14.53 20.74
CA LYS A 67 4.22 -15.84 20.06
C LYS A 67 5.40 -16.06 19.11
N VAL A 68 6.00 -15.02 18.55
CA VAL A 68 7.17 -15.11 17.68
C VAL A 68 8.42 -14.96 18.53
N THR A 69 9.25 -15.99 18.56
CA THR A 69 10.48 -16.05 19.38
C THR A 69 11.75 -16.02 18.54
N ASP A 70 11.67 -16.41 17.26
CA ASP A 70 12.80 -16.44 16.32
C ASP A 70 13.37 -15.02 16.10
N PRO A 71 14.65 -14.76 16.47
CA PRO A 71 15.27 -13.46 16.31
C PRO A 71 15.33 -12.99 14.84
N ALA A 72 15.49 -13.91 13.88
CA ALA A 72 15.58 -13.56 12.48
C ALA A 72 14.21 -13.08 11.92
N LYS A 73 13.11 -13.67 12.38
CA LYS A 73 11.75 -13.21 12.05
C LYS A 73 11.49 -11.84 12.67
N LYS A 74 11.83 -11.66 13.95
CA LYS A 74 11.69 -10.36 14.63
C LYS A 74 12.44 -9.26 13.90
N ALA A 75 13.71 -9.49 13.55
CA ALA A 75 14.52 -8.50 12.84
C ALA A 75 13.90 -8.08 11.49
N LYS A 76 13.37 -9.05 10.71
CA LYS A 76 12.68 -8.77 9.44
C LYS A 76 11.37 -8.00 9.65
N PHE A 77 10.63 -8.34 10.69
CA PHE A 77 9.39 -7.65 11.04
C PHE A 77 9.67 -6.21 11.48
N ASP A 78 10.68 -5.99 12.32
CA ASP A 78 11.09 -4.65 12.76
C ASP A 78 11.55 -3.79 11.58
N GLU A 79 12.31 -4.36 10.64
CA GLU A 79 12.70 -3.68 9.40
C GLU A 79 11.48 -3.28 8.56
N LEU A 80 10.50 -4.18 8.43
CA LEU A 80 9.26 -3.91 7.72
C LEU A 80 8.48 -2.78 8.40
N CYS A 81 8.31 -2.84 9.72
CA CYS A 81 7.62 -1.79 10.49
C CYS A 81 8.33 -0.45 10.36
N ALA A 82 9.67 -0.43 10.43
CA ALA A 82 10.46 0.79 10.28
C ALA A 82 10.28 1.45 8.89
N LYS A 83 10.14 0.65 7.83
CA LYS A 83 9.85 1.16 6.47
C LYS A 83 8.48 1.85 6.43
N TRP A 84 7.46 1.21 6.97
CA TRP A 84 6.09 1.74 6.98
C TRP A 84 5.93 2.93 7.92
N ALA A 85 6.63 2.95 9.07
CA ALA A 85 6.59 4.06 10.01
C ALA A 85 7.03 5.39 9.37
N ARG A 86 7.87 5.35 8.33
CA ARG A 86 8.33 6.54 7.61
C ARG A 86 7.23 7.21 6.78
N ILE A 87 6.17 6.48 6.45
CA ILE A 87 5.05 6.94 5.63
C ILE A 87 3.70 6.81 6.36
N ALA A 88 3.74 6.57 7.68
CA ALA A 88 2.55 6.50 8.51
C ALA A 88 1.80 7.83 8.54
N VAL A 89 0.53 7.79 8.94
CA VAL A 89 -0.31 8.98 9.07
C VAL A 89 0.37 10.03 9.95
N GLY A 90 0.41 11.28 9.47
CA GLY A 90 1.06 12.39 10.16
C GLY A 90 2.57 12.54 9.88
N GLN A 91 3.20 11.59 9.20
CA GLN A 91 4.58 11.74 8.75
C GLN A 91 4.67 12.59 7.47
N PRO A 92 5.77 13.33 7.27
CA PRO A 92 6.03 14.00 6.01
C PRO A 92 6.06 13.00 4.86
N SER A 93 5.39 13.33 3.74
CA SER A 93 5.49 12.51 2.53
C SER A 93 6.94 12.41 2.04
N PRO A 94 7.39 11.22 1.58
CA PRO A 94 8.67 11.10 0.90
C PRO A 94 8.76 12.08 -0.27
N SER A 95 9.90 12.74 -0.41
CA SER A 95 10.16 13.61 -1.55
C SER A 95 10.39 12.77 -2.81
N PHE A 96 10.01 13.33 -3.94
CA PHE A 96 10.37 12.80 -5.26
C PHE A 96 10.82 13.93 -6.20
N LYS A 97 11.53 13.55 -7.26
CA LYS A 97 11.97 14.43 -8.32
C LYS A 97 12.16 13.62 -9.59
N TYR A 98 11.30 13.82 -10.58
CA TYR A 98 11.29 13.07 -11.83
C TYR A 98 11.08 13.99 -13.02
N LEU A 99 11.39 13.52 -14.22
CA LEU A 99 11.04 14.21 -15.47
C LEU A 99 9.60 13.90 -15.87
N ASP A 100 8.84 14.91 -16.23
CA ASP A 100 7.52 14.72 -16.81
C ASP A 100 7.58 14.22 -18.26
N ILE A 101 6.42 13.94 -18.84
CA ILE A 101 6.25 13.48 -20.23
C ILE A 101 6.89 14.44 -21.25
N ASN A 102 7.10 15.72 -20.90
CA ASN A 102 7.69 16.75 -21.75
C ASN A 102 9.18 16.96 -21.45
N GLY A 103 9.77 16.18 -20.52
CA GLY A 103 11.17 16.30 -20.11
C GLY A 103 11.43 17.43 -19.11
N LYS A 104 10.40 18.05 -18.54
CA LYS A 104 10.53 19.04 -17.47
C LYS A 104 10.67 18.32 -16.13
N GLU A 105 11.62 18.75 -15.32
CA GLU A 105 11.79 18.25 -13.96
C GLU A 105 10.66 18.74 -13.06
N VAL A 106 10.04 17.82 -12.31
CA VAL A 106 8.97 18.08 -11.34
C VAL A 106 9.31 17.38 -10.03
N SER A 107 9.26 18.13 -8.94
CA SER A 107 9.43 17.63 -7.58
C SER A 107 8.17 17.81 -6.75
N LEU A 108 8.07 17.09 -5.63
CA LEU A 108 6.98 17.28 -4.68
C LEU A 108 6.96 18.72 -4.14
N ALA A 109 8.14 19.34 -3.97
CA ALA A 109 8.25 20.71 -3.49
C ALA A 109 7.63 21.75 -4.46
N ASP A 110 7.69 21.50 -5.78
CA ASP A 110 7.09 22.37 -6.80
C ASP A 110 5.55 22.37 -6.73
N LEU A 111 4.96 21.39 -6.05
CA LEU A 111 3.53 21.19 -5.91
C LEU A 111 3.00 21.72 -4.56
N ALA A 112 3.84 22.38 -3.78
CA ALA A 112 3.46 22.93 -2.48
C ALA A 112 2.31 23.93 -2.57
N GLY A 113 1.48 23.99 -1.52
CA GLY A 113 0.34 24.90 -1.44
C GLY A 113 -0.98 24.35 -1.99
N LYS A 114 -0.96 23.14 -2.57
CA LYS A 114 -2.16 22.40 -2.98
C LYS A 114 -2.15 20.98 -2.43
N TYR A 115 -3.31 20.34 -2.42
CA TYR A 115 -3.37 18.89 -2.25
C TYR A 115 -2.71 18.22 -3.46
N VAL A 116 -2.06 17.08 -3.21
CA VAL A 116 -1.45 16.28 -4.27
C VAL A 116 -2.03 14.86 -4.20
N TYR A 117 -2.79 14.48 -5.22
CA TYR A 117 -3.21 13.09 -5.39
C TYR A 117 -2.12 12.38 -6.19
N ILE A 118 -1.52 11.35 -5.60
CA ILE A 118 -0.45 10.58 -6.24
C ILE A 118 -1.00 9.20 -6.59
N ASP A 119 -0.92 8.84 -7.87
CA ASP A 119 -1.17 7.52 -8.39
C ASP A 119 0.16 6.88 -8.83
N THR A 120 0.34 5.59 -8.53
CA THR A 120 1.49 4.82 -8.99
C THR A 120 1.04 3.67 -9.87
N TRP A 121 1.55 3.62 -11.09
CA TRP A 121 1.08 2.68 -12.09
C TRP A 121 2.19 2.19 -13.04
N ALA A 122 1.86 1.32 -13.96
CA ALA A 122 2.74 0.93 -15.06
C ALA A 122 1.90 0.40 -16.25
N THR A 123 2.45 0.48 -17.45
CA THR A 123 1.80 0.01 -18.69
C THR A 123 1.46 -1.49 -18.66
N TRP A 124 2.25 -2.28 -17.97
CA TRP A 124 2.08 -3.72 -17.77
C TRP A 124 1.16 -4.09 -16.59
N CYS A 125 0.78 -3.12 -15.75
CA CYS A 125 -0.08 -3.35 -14.59
C CYS A 125 -1.56 -3.33 -15.00
N GLY A 126 -2.13 -4.49 -15.27
CA GLY A 126 -3.54 -4.62 -15.67
C GLY A 126 -4.53 -3.97 -14.69
N PRO A 127 -4.48 -4.29 -13.39
CA PRO A 127 -5.34 -3.63 -12.39
C PRO A 127 -5.19 -2.10 -12.37
N CYS A 128 -3.93 -1.57 -12.42
CA CYS A 128 -3.69 -0.13 -12.44
C CYS A 128 -4.35 0.54 -13.65
N ARG A 129 -4.27 -0.10 -14.82
CA ARG A 129 -4.92 0.40 -16.04
C ARG A 129 -6.44 0.41 -15.93
N GLY A 130 -7.01 -0.54 -15.16
CA GLY A 130 -8.44 -0.56 -14.84
C GLY A 130 -8.91 0.64 -14.03
N GLU A 131 -8.01 1.27 -13.27
CA GLU A 131 -8.32 2.47 -12.47
C GLU A 131 -8.23 3.79 -13.28
N LEU A 132 -7.56 3.80 -14.43
CA LEU A 132 -7.38 5.03 -15.24
C LEU A 132 -8.70 5.74 -15.60
N PRO A 133 -9.81 5.05 -15.97
CA PRO A 133 -11.09 5.70 -16.21
C PRO A 133 -11.67 6.40 -14.97
N HIS A 134 -11.47 5.80 -13.79
CA HIS A 134 -11.92 6.38 -12.52
C HIS A 134 -11.08 7.60 -12.16
N LEU A 135 -9.76 7.53 -12.35
CA LEU A 135 -8.85 8.67 -12.17
C LEU A 135 -9.25 9.84 -13.07
N LYS A 136 -9.54 9.58 -14.35
CA LYS A 136 -10.01 10.62 -15.28
C LYS A 136 -11.31 11.30 -14.80
N THR A 137 -12.24 10.51 -14.26
CA THR A 137 -13.48 11.05 -13.67
C THR A 137 -13.19 11.97 -12.47
N LEU A 138 -12.20 11.60 -11.63
CA LEU A 138 -11.77 12.43 -10.50
C LEU A 138 -11.09 13.73 -10.99
N GLU A 139 -10.25 13.65 -12.00
CA GLU A 139 -9.61 14.81 -12.62
C GLU A 139 -10.64 15.79 -13.21
N GLU A 140 -11.64 15.30 -13.91
CA GLU A 140 -12.73 16.12 -14.46
C GLU A 140 -13.52 16.83 -13.34
N LYS A 141 -13.77 16.14 -12.22
CA LYS A 141 -14.54 16.64 -11.08
C LYS A 141 -13.74 17.61 -10.22
N TYR A 142 -12.46 17.38 -10.02
CA TYR A 142 -11.65 18.10 -9.03
C TYR A 142 -10.47 18.89 -9.61
N GLY A 143 -10.08 18.70 -10.88
CA GLY A 143 -8.89 19.31 -11.47
C GLY A 143 -8.90 20.84 -11.51
N LYS A 144 -10.09 21.49 -11.38
CA LYS A 144 -10.23 22.94 -11.24
C LYS A 144 -10.16 23.42 -9.78
N LYS A 145 -10.02 22.49 -8.81
CA LYS A 145 -9.92 22.80 -7.39
C LYS A 145 -8.46 22.90 -6.95
N ASN A 146 -8.25 23.10 -5.66
CA ASN A 146 -6.91 23.23 -5.08
C ASN A 146 -6.19 21.87 -4.93
N ILE A 147 -6.04 21.14 -6.04
CA ILE A 147 -5.43 19.81 -6.07
C ILE A 147 -4.64 19.59 -7.36
N TYR A 148 -3.50 18.92 -7.26
CA TYR A 148 -2.76 18.34 -8.38
C TYR A 148 -3.01 16.84 -8.45
N PHE A 149 -3.15 16.30 -9.65
CA PHE A 149 -3.12 14.87 -9.93
C PHE A 149 -1.76 14.53 -10.53
N VAL A 150 -1.06 13.59 -9.93
CA VAL A 150 0.29 13.19 -10.29
C VAL A 150 0.32 11.69 -10.46
N SER A 151 0.60 11.21 -11.67
CA SER A 151 0.75 9.79 -11.96
C SER A 151 2.23 9.48 -12.15
N ILE A 152 2.78 8.60 -11.29
CA ILE A 152 4.18 8.18 -11.33
C ILE A 152 4.25 6.79 -11.93
N SER A 153 4.92 6.68 -13.08
CA SER A 153 5.12 5.39 -13.74
C SER A 153 6.29 4.62 -13.12
N CYS A 154 6.08 3.32 -12.90
CA CYS A 154 7.11 2.36 -12.51
C CYS A 154 7.65 1.58 -13.72
N ASP A 155 7.40 2.04 -14.95
CA ASP A 155 7.88 1.40 -16.16
C ASP A 155 9.40 1.49 -16.30
N ARG A 156 10.00 0.40 -16.78
CA ARG A 156 11.40 0.41 -17.24
C ARG A 156 11.52 0.83 -18.69
N ASP A 157 10.45 0.65 -19.47
CA ASP A 157 10.37 1.05 -20.87
C ASP A 157 9.67 2.41 -20.98
N LYS A 158 10.50 3.45 -21.04
CA LYS A 158 10.03 4.84 -21.19
C LYS A 158 9.20 5.04 -22.46
N ALA A 159 9.57 4.38 -23.56
CA ALA A 159 8.84 4.55 -24.82
C ALA A 159 7.43 3.96 -24.76
N ALA A 160 7.26 2.81 -24.11
CA ALA A 160 5.95 2.22 -23.85
C ALA A 160 5.07 3.13 -23.00
N TRP A 161 5.62 3.71 -21.92
CA TRP A 161 4.93 4.68 -21.08
C TRP A 161 4.53 5.94 -21.87
N GLU A 162 5.47 6.59 -22.55
CA GLU A 162 5.19 7.79 -23.35
C GLU A 162 4.11 7.54 -24.41
N LYS A 163 4.16 6.39 -25.06
CA LYS A 163 3.16 5.97 -26.05
C LYS A 163 1.77 5.91 -25.42
N MET A 164 1.63 5.18 -24.31
CA MET A 164 0.33 4.99 -23.65
C MET A 164 -0.23 6.30 -23.11
N VAL A 165 0.59 7.15 -22.48
CA VAL A 165 0.17 8.48 -22.00
C VAL A 165 -0.42 9.32 -23.14
N LYS A 166 0.19 9.28 -24.33
CA LYS A 166 -0.25 10.05 -25.50
C LYS A 166 -1.50 9.45 -26.16
N GLU A 167 -1.54 8.13 -26.37
CA GLU A 167 -2.65 7.43 -27.03
C GLU A 167 -3.93 7.48 -26.19
N ASP A 168 -3.82 7.21 -24.87
CA ASP A 168 -4.96 7.20 -23.95
C ASP A 168 -5.31 8.61 -23.45
N LYS A 169 -4.53 9.63 -23.85
CA LYS A 169 -4.71 11.06 -23.46
C LYS A 169 -4.83 11.18 -21.93
N LEU A 170 -3.88 10.58 -21.21
CA LEU A 170 -3.88 10.64 -19.77
C LEU A 170 -3.63 12.07 -19.28
N GLY A 171 -4.46 12.51 -18.32
CA GLY A 171 -4.41 13.84 -17.75
C GLY A 171 -3.38 13.98 -16.62
N GLY A 172 -3.50 15.08 -15.87
CA GLY A 172 -2.62 15.34 -14.73
C GLY A 172 -1.15 15.56 -15.10
N ILE A 173 -0.29 15.41 -14.10
CA ILE A 173 1.18 15.44 -14.24
C ILE A 173 1.67 14.00 -14.38
N GLN A 174 2.22 13.66 -15.52
CA GLN A 174 2.73 12.31 -15.84
C GLN A 174 4.25 12.28 -15.66
N LEU A 175 4.75 11.48 -14.70
CA LEU A 175 6.15 11.36 -14.29
C LEU A 175 6.69 9.95 -14.49
#